data_c15e259dbfe1d39a9e68c7a538e7419a
#
_entry.id   c15e259dbfe1d39a9e68c7a538e7419a
#
_cell.length_a   1.000
_cell.length_b   1.000
_cell.length_c   1.000
_cell.angle_alpha   90.00
_cell.angle_beta   90.00
_cell.angle_gamma   90.00
#
_symmetry.space_group_name_H-M   'P 1'
#
loop_
_entity.id
_entity.type
_entity.pdbx_description
1 polymer ?
#
loop_
_entity_poly.entity_id
_entity_poly.type
_entity_poly.pdbx_seq_one_letter_code
_entity_poly.pdbx_strand_id
1 'polypeptide(L)'
;MTPRTSLAALLASAFMGAAGAAQAQQSEWTAFHGDVGSTKFSNVQSLTPESVENLERAWEYRTGDVADGTGELPETVWSATPVYANDTVYLGTPFYRIIALDPATGEERWTYNSESTLEALTQPALKNRGVAYWESGQAGTCEKRVYLGTMDAELHAVDADTGTRCEAFGEGGVLNVNQWNTVNDVFPFSLLQPPLVVGDTLLLGWAGKDWAYSVAPPGNLLAIDARTGELLWEASFIPEELVPRTGTANIWTAMTADPELGMVYAPVSSPSPNYWGGDRTEPIPMATSVTAIHLESGEIVWSFQHVRHDIWDYDTPSAPSLVDIERDGQTVPALVQATKQGFLFVLDRRTGEPLFDVEERPTPQSTAEGEVTSATQPFAMTPRPVGNPLELPDVWRLADLVSFGQCSRDREEYLYEGIYTPPSEQGTLFFPGTAGATNWGGVAVDPRNATLYVNASRIVQLIRLIPRAEYEAIQGPEGGNEEGYSPQEGSPYGIHLTDWSNWMGMPCWEPPFGTFSAYDLNTGERLYETPFGRSQLQGFYGLASWGSPTLGGPVVTAGGVAFLGASMDSRVRALDVRSGRELWSDLVDAPAVSIPAVFTHEGVDYVVFAVGGNSILKPQVSDQVVAYRLAQ
;
A
#
# COMPACT_ATOMS: atom_id res chain seq x y z
N MET A 1 -40.31 57.66 -59.99
CA MET A 1 -40.03 57.37 -58.59
C MET A 1 -40.66 56.04 -58.25
N THR A 2 -39.90 55.00 -58.32
CA THR A 2 -40.37 53.63 -58.12
C THR A 2 -39.95 53.09 -56.74
N PRO A 3 -40.83 52.46 -55.97
CA PRO A 3 -40.44 51.77 -54.76
C PRO A 3 -39.94 50.34 -55.05
N ARG A 4 -38.85 49.98 -54.48
CA ARG A 4 -38.27 48.62 -54.47
C ARG A 4 -38.96 47.79 -53.39
N THR A 5 -39.57 46.72 -53.78
CA THR A 5 -40.07 45.61 -52.93
C THR A 5 -38.93 44.68 -52.59
N SER A 6 -38.66 44.45 -51.32
CA SER A 6 -37.74 43.43 -50.80
C SER A 6 -38.47 42.14 -50.51
N LEU A 7 -38.05 41.06 -51.16
CA LEU A 7 -38.52 39.67 -50.90
C LEU A 7 -37.68 39.08 -49.75
N ALA A 8 -38.30 38.79 -48.62
CA ALA A 8 -37.68 38.02 -47.51
C ALA A 8 -37.89 36.52 -47.78
N ALA A 9 -36.81 35.81 -48.01
CA ALA A 9 -36.79 34.35 -48.10
C ALA A 9 -36.66 33.74 -46.69
N LEU A 10 -37.66 33.01 -46.23
CA LEU A 10 -37.59 32.16 -45.02
C LEU A 10 -36.78 30.90 -45.34
N LEU A 11 -35.59 30.77 -44.76
CA LEU A 11 -34.86 29.50 -44.68
C LEU A 11 -35.25 28.79 -43.38
N ALA A 12 -36.03 27.74 -43.48
CA ALA A 12 -36.29 26.80 -42.41
C ALA A 12 -35.09 25.84 -42.30
N SER A 13 -34.25 26.06 -41.32
CA SER A 13 -33.17 25.14 -40.95
C SER A 13 -33.73 23.95 -40.15
N ALA A 14 -33.80 22.77 -40.73
CA ALA A 14 -34.05 21.54 -40.01
C ALA A 14 -32.83 21.18 -39.17
N PHE A 15 -32.94 21.31 -37.85
CA PHE A 15 -32.02 20.71 -36.92
C PHE A 15 -32.32 19.20 -36.88
N MET A 16 -31.52 18.40 -37.60
CA MET A 16 -31.38 16.98 -37.30
C MET A 16 -30.54 16.86 -36.04
N GLY A 17 -31.17 16.53 -34.92
CA GLY A 17 -30.51 16.11 -33.71
C GLY A 17 -29.76 14.79 -33.99
N ALA A 18 -28.44 14.87 -34.16
CA ALA A 18 -27.60 13.70 -34.00
C ALA A 18 -27.64 13.32 -32.51
N ALA A 19 -28.40 12.28 -32.19
CA ALA A 19 -28.21 11.56 -30.93
C ALA A 19 -26.84 10.89 -31.06
N GLY A 20 -25.78 11.57 -30.58
CA GLY A 20 -24.50 10.93 -30.34
C GLY A 20 -24.75 9.87 -29.26
N ALA A 21 -24.63 8.61 -29.63
CA ALA A 21 -24.42 7.55 -28.67
C ALA A 21 -23.19 7.98 -27.85
N ALA A 22 -23.37 8.26 -26.55
CA ALA A 22 -22.25 8.39 -25.65
C ALA A 22 -21.50 7.06 -25.75
N GLN A 23 -20.33 7.07 -26.38
CA GLN A 23 -19.40 5.97 -26.26
C GLN A 23 -19.15 5.82 -24.77
N ALA A 24 -19.49 4.66 -24.21
CA ALA A 24 -19.13 4.32 -22.87
C ALA A 24 -17.61 4.52 -22.78
N GLN A 25 -17.18 5.44 -21.92
CA GLN A 25 -15.76 5.73 -21.72
C GLN A 25 -15.17 4.43 -21.16
N GLN A 26 -14.27 3.80 -21.90
CA GLN A 26 -13.55 2.61 -21.43
C GLN A 26 -12.84 3.01 -20.14
N SER A 27 -13.07 2.25 -19.08
CA SER A 27 -12.34 2.40 -17.83
C SER A 27 -11.09 1.54 -17.90
N GLU A 28 -9.93 2.15 -17.85
CA GLU A 28 -8.62 1.50 -17.80
C GLU A 28 -8.14 1.35 -16.36
N TRP A 29 -7.11 0.53 -16.14
CA TRP A 29 -6.43 0.35 -14.86
C TRP A 29 -4.93 0.28 -15.11
N THR A 30 -4.34 1.42 -15.49
CA THR A 30 -2.99 1.52 -16.06
C THR A 30 -1.88 1.62 -15.02
N ALA A 31 -2.21 1.89 -13.76
CA ALA A 31 -1.26 2.03 -12.66
C ALA A 31 -1.61 1.10 -11.50
N PHE A 32 -0.68 0.90 -10.57
CA PHE A 32 -0.87 0.07 -9.37
C PHE A 32 -2.15 0.42 -8.58
N HIS A 33 -2.49 1.69 -8.48
CA HIS A 33 -3.69 2.18 -7.81
C HIS A 33 -4.79 2.67 -8.80
N GLY A 34 -4.72 2.22 -10.05
CA GLY A 34 -5.64 2.58 -11.12
C GLY A 34 -5.21 3.83 -11.89
N ASP A 35 -4.79 4.86 -11.19
CA ASP A 35 -4.32 6.13 -11.73
C ASP A 35 -3.09 6.67 -10.98
N VAL A 36 -2.44 7.71 -11.52
CA VAL A 36 -1.26 8.34 -10.91
C VAL A 36 -1.58 9.13 -9.64
N GLY A 37 -2.84 9.51 -9.42
CA GLY A 37 -3.34 10.18 -8.21
C GLY A 37 -3.67 9.22 -7.07
N SER A 38 -3.51 7.91 -7.28
CA SER A 38 -3.78 6.86 -6.30
C SER A 38 -5.20 6.91 -5.73
N THR A 39 -6.19 7.24 -6.57
CA THR A 39 -7.59 7.35 -6.11
C THR A 39 -8.25 6.01 -5.84
N LYS A 40 -7.81 4.94 -6.52
CA LYS A 40 -8.45 3.61 -6.52
C LYS A 40 -9.95 3.69 -6.83
N PHE A 41 -10.26 4.58 -7.77
CA PHE A 41 -11.62 4.82 -8.25
C PHE A 41 -11.76 4.38 -9.71
N SER A 42 -12.79 3.57 -9.97
CA SER A 42 -13.15 3.17 -11.33
C SER A 42 -14.43 3.86 -11.80
N ASN A 43 -14.42 4.39 -13.01
CA ASN A 43 -15.59 5.02 -13.62
C ASN A 43 -16.71 4.04 -14.04
N VAL A 44 -16.54 2.74 -13.78
CA VAL A 44 -17.53 1.69 -14.04
C VAL A 44 -18.83 1.99 -13.31
N GLN A 45 -19.94 2.05 -14.06
CA GLN A 45 -21.27 2.39 -13.54
C GLN A 45 -22.22 1.19 -13.46
N SER A 46 -21.95 0.09 -14.16
CA SER A 46 -22.83 -1.08 -14.19
C SER A 46 -22.79 -1.90 -12.90
N LEU A 47 -21.68 -1.80 -12.14
CA LEU A 47 -21.47 -2.49 -10.87
C LEU A 47 -22.13 -1.69 -9.75
N THR A 48 -23.42 -1.90 -9.55
CA THR A 48 -24.26 -1.20 -8.55
C THR A 48 -24.62 -2.13 -7.39
N PRO A 49 -25.09 -1.61 -6.24
CA PRO A 49 -25.57 -2.44 -5.14
C PRO A 49 -26.64 -3.47 -5.54
N GLU A 50 -27.42 -3.17 -6.56
CA GLU A 50 -28.50 -4.05 -7.08
C GLU A 50 -27.97 -5.08 -8.09
N SER A 51 -26.94 -4.76 -8.87
CA SER A 51 -26.42 -5.65 -9.91
C SER A 51 -25.39 -6.65 -9.42
N VAL A 52 -24.59 -6.30 -8.40
CA VAL A 52 -23.44 -7.13 -7.97
C VAL A 52 -23.82 -8.48 -7.36
N GLU A 53 -25.09 -8.68 -6.97
CA GLU A 53 -25.57 -10.02 -6.56
C GLU A 53 -25.49 -11.05 -7.71
N ASN A 54 -25.44 -10.56 -8.97
CA ASN A 54 -25.34 -11.37 -10.17
C ASN A 54 -23.90 -11.50 -10.71
N LEU A 55 -22.88 -11.17 -9.90
CA LEU A 55 -21.49 -11.41 -10.27
C LEU A 55 -21.20 -12.91 -10.38
N GLU A 56 -20.58 -13.29 -11.50
CA GLU A 56 -20.08 -14.64 -11.75
C GLU A 56 -18.59 -14.63 -12.06
N ARG A 57 -17.90 -15.75 -11.82
CA ARG A 57 -16.52 -15.91 -12.29
C ARG A 57 -16.52 -15.95 -13.81
N ALA A 58 -15.82 -14.99 -14.44
CA ALA A 58 -15.60 -14.96 -15.88
C ALA A 58 -14.54 -15.98 -16.28
N TRP A 59 -13.43 -16.01 -15.54
CA TRP A 59 -12.31 -16.94 -15.72
C TRP A 59 -11.47 -17.04 -14.45
N GLU A 60 -10.62 -18.07 -14.42
CA GLU A 60 -9.60 -18.32 -13.42
C GLU A 60 -8.30 -18.71 -14.14
N TYR A 61 -7.17 -18.21 -13.63
CA TYR A 61 -5.83 -18.53 -14.12
C TYR A 61 -4.93 -18.93 -12.94
N ARG A 62 -3.95 -19.82 -13.22
CA ARG A 62 -2.94 -20.25 -12.26
C ARG A 62 -1.56 -19.89 -12.78
N THR A 63 -0.81 -19.11 -12.01
CA THR A 63 0.52 -18.68 -12.45
C THR A 63 1.57 -19.80 -12.33
N GLY A 64 1.38 -20.72 -11.41
CA GLY A 64 2.38 -21.74 -11.05
C GLY A 64 3.48 -21.21 -10.13
N ASP A 65 3.48 -19.92 -9.77
CA ASP A 65 4.53 -19.25 -8.99
C ASP A 65 4.11 -19.15 -7.52
N VAL A 66 4.18 -20.27 -6.82
CA VAL A 66 3.81 -20.38 -5.41
C VAL A 66 4.77 -21.31 -4.68
N ALA A 67 5.19 -20.90 -3.49
CA ALA A 67 5.94 -21.72 -2.54
C ALA A 67 5.48 -21.41 -1.12
N ASP A 68 5.35 -22.43 -0.29
CA ASP A 68 4.91 -22.33 1.11
C ASP A 68 6.07 -22.30 2.12
N GLY A 69 7.31 -22.18 1.64
CA GLY A 69 8.51 -22.15 2.47
C GLY A 69 8.90 -23.49 3.10
N THR A 70 8.18 -24.58 2.84
CA THR A 70 8.53 -25.91 3.38
C THR A 70 9.51 -26.68 2.50
N GLY A 71 9.74 -26.21 1.25
CA GLY A 71 10.66 -26.79 0.27
C GLY A 71 12.01 -26.06 0.21
N GLU A 72 12.62 -26.08 -0.98
CA GLU A 72 13.88 -25.38 -1.25
C GLU A 72 13.72 -23.87 -1.44
N LEU A 73 12.51 -23.43 -1.86
CA LEU A 73 12.20 -22.03 -2.09
C LEU A 73 11.62 -21.38 -0.84
N PRO A 74 11.95 -20.10 -0.60
CA PRO A 74 11.27 -19.28 0.40
C PRO A 74 9.77 -19.19 0.11
N GLU A 75 8.98 -18.91 1.14
CA GLU A 75 7.56 -18.65 1.00
C GLU A 75 7.30 -17.49 0.02
N THR A 76 6.20 -17.58 -0.74
CA THR A 76 5.77 -16.48 -1.62
C THR A 76 4.77 -15.58 -0.93
N VAL A 77 4.93 -14.26 -1.14
CA VAL A 77 3.98 -13.22 -0.73
C VAL A 77 3.56 -12.43 -1.97
N TRP A 78 2.42 -12.78 -2.50
CA TRP A 78 1.94 -12.17 -3.74
C TRP A 78 0.80 -11.19 -3.46
N SER A 79 1.11 -9.90 -3.55
CA SER A 79 0.16 -8.80 -3.36
C SER A 79 0.07 -7.90 -4.59
N ALA A 80 0.27 -8.49 -5.78
CA ALA A 80 0.27 -7.75 -7.04
C ALA A 80 -1.12 -7.21 -7.38
N THR A 81 -1.18 -5.95 -7.76
CA THR A 81 -2.34 -5.40 -8.45
C THR A 81 -2.24 -5.74 -9.95
N PRO A 82 -3.26 -6.37 -10.56
CA PRO A 82 -3.30 -6.52 -12.00
C PRO A 82 -3.36 -5.16 -12.70
N VAL A 83 -2.60 -5.00 -13.80
CA VAL A 83 -2.65 -3.80 -14.64
C VAL A 83 -3.42 -4.13 -15.91
N TYR A 84 -4.45 -3.33 -16.24
CA TYR A 84 -5.16 -3.42 -17.50
C TYR A 84 -4.82 -2.23 -18.38
N ALA A 85 -4.11 -2.49 -19.45
CA ALA A 85 -3.71 -1.54 -20.48
C ALA A 85 -3.55 -2.26 -21.82
N ASN A 86 -3.63 -1.54 -22.94
CA ASN A 86 -3.37 -2.12 -24.26
C ASN A 86 -4.17 -3.43 -24.51
N ASP A 87 -5.46 -3.43 -24.13
CA ASP A 87 -6.36 -4.59 -24.22
C ASP A 87 -5.81 -5.89 -23.59
N THR A 88 -4.96 -5.78 -22.57
CA THR A 88 -4.26 -6.90 -21.94
C THR A 88 -4.22 -6.73 -20.43
N VAL A 89 -4.37 -7.83 -19.68
CA VAL A 89 -4.12 -7.85 -18.23
C VAL A 89 -2.69 -8.33 -17.99
N TYR A 90 -1.88 -7.49 -17.36
CA TYR A 90 -0.49 -7.78 -17.00
C TYR A 90 -0.37 -8.07 -15.50
N LEU A 91 0.39 -9.11 -15.18
CA LEU A 91 0.64 -9.58 -13.81
C LEU A 91 2.14 -9.73 -13.57
N GLY A 92 2.64 -9.20 -12.46
CA GLY A 92 3.94 -9.58 -11.93
C GLY A 92 3.77 -10.72 -10.92
N THR A 93 4.68 -11.69 -10.91
CA THR A 93 4.61 -12.85 -10.02
C THR A 93 5.73 -12.84 -8.97
N PRO A 94 5.61 -13.60 -7.86
CA PRO A 94 6.69 -13.74 -6.88
C PRO A 94 7.96 -14.39 -7.41
N PHE A 95 7.88 -15.12 -8.53
CA PHE A 95 9.06 -15.68 -9.23
C PHE A 95 9.62 -14.73 -10.29
N TYR A 96 9.25 -13.45 -10.21
CA TYR A 96 9.71 -12.37 -11.09
C TYR A 96 9.47 -12.68 -12.57
N ARG A 97 8.27 -13.16 -12.88
CA ARG A 97 7.74 -13.28 -14.25
C ARG A 97 6.70 -12.19 -14.52
N ILE A 98 6.57 -11.81 -15.80
CA ILE A 98 5.43 -11.05 -16.28
C ILE A 98 4.54 -12.02 -17.06
N ILE A 99 3.25 -12.04 -16.74
CA ILE A 99 2.24 -12.84 -17.44
C ILE A 99 1.24 -11.87 -18.06
N ALA A 100 1.00 -12.02 -19.35
CA ALA A 100 0.01 -11.25 -20.10
C ALA A 100 -1.18 -12.14 -20.46
N LEU A 101 -2.38 -11.72 -20.03
CA LEU A 101 -3.61 -12.48 -20.21
C LEU A 101 -4.60 -11.73 -21.10
N ASP A 102 -5.40 -12.48 -21.84
CA ASP A 102 -6.58 -11.97 -22.50
C ASP A 102 -7.64 -11.57 -21.45
N PRO A 103 -8.16 -10.33 -21.47
CA PRO A 103 -9.08 -9.84 -20.44
C PRO A 103 -10.43 -10.57 -20.41
N ALA A 104 -10.90 -11.06 -21.56
CA ALA A 104 -12.20 -11.70 -21.68
C ALA A 104 -12.19 -13.18 -21.28
N THR A 105 -11.08 -13.88 -21.53
CA THR A 105 -10.97 -15.35 -21.40
C THR A 105 -10.00 -15.80 -20.34
N GLY A 106 -9.04 -14.96 -19.93
CA GLY A 106 -7.94 -15.34 -19.05
C GLY A 106 -6.88 -16.22 -19.72
N GLU A 107 -6.94 -16.41 -21.06
CA GLU A 107 -5.93 -17.15 -21.80
C GLU A 107 -4.60 -16.39 -21.83
N GLU A 108 -3.49 -17.12 -21.64
CA GLU A 108 -2.15 -16.55 -21.69
C GLU A 108 -1.80 -16.12 -23.12
N ARG A 109 -1.43 -14.85 -23.29
CA ARG A 109 -0.93 -14.30 -24.54
C ARG A 109 0.57 -14.50 -24.68
N TRP A 110 1.30 -14.21 -23.60
CA TRP A 110 2.73 -14.43 -23.49
C TRP A 110 3.18 -14.40 -22.03
N THR A 111 4.34 -14.98 -21.76
CA THR A 111 5.02 -14.92 -20.45
C THR A 111 6.48 -14.54 -20.66
N TYR A 112 6.96 -13.62 -19.84
CA TYR A 112 8.37 -13.24 -19.72
C TYR A 112 8.94 -13.75 -18.39
N ASN A 113 10.14 -14.35 -18.42
CA ASN A 113 10.89 -14.75 -17.22
C ASN A 113 12.13 -13.87 -17.09
N SER A 114 12.28 -13.18 -15.95
CA SER A 114 13.45 -12.34 -15.67
C SER A 114 14.74 -13.16 -15.49
N GLU A 115 14.61 -14.42 -15.05
CA GLU A 115 15.72 -15.28 -14.62
C GLU A 115 16.45 -14.76 -13.36
N SER A 116 15.81 -13.85 -12.62
CA SER A 116 16.34 -13.32 -11.35
C SER A 116 16.42 -14.42 -10.28
N THR A 117 17.23 -14.19 -9.27
CA THR A 117 17.35 -15.13 -8.15
C THR A 117 16.03 -15.32 -7.40
N LEU A 118 15.79 -16.54 -6.95
CA LEU A 118 14.67 -16.88 -6.05
C LEU A 118 15.15 -17.04 -4.59
N GLU A 119 16.28 -16.44 -4.24
CA GLU A 119 16.73 -16.36 -2.85
C GLU A 119 16.03 -15.21 -2.12
N ALA A 120 15.76 -15.38 -0.83
CA ALA A 120 15.21 -14.33 0.02
C ALA A 120 16.35 -13.38 0.46
N LEU A 121 16.59 -12.30 -0.29
CA LEU A 121 17.72 -11.38 -0.06
C LEU A 121 17.45 -10.36 1.05
N THR A 122 16.37 -9.60 0.89
CA THR A 122 16.01 -8.49 1.82
C THR A 122 14.81 -8.81 2.67
N GLN A 123 13.93 -9.66 2.18
CA GLN A 123 12.71 -10.08 2.85
C GLN A 123 12.76 -11.58 3.11
N PRO A 124 12.13 -12.10 4.16
CA PRO A 124 12.12 -13.53 4.47
C PRO A 124 11.32 -14.37 3.47
N ALA A 125 10.64 -13.72 2.53
CA ALA A 125 9.79 -14.33 1.51
C ALA A 125 10.03 -13.71 0.14
N LEU A 126 9.69 -14.44 -0.93
CA LEU A 126 9.65 -13.91 -2.30
C LEU A 126 8.43 -13.02 -2.46
N LYS A 127 8.65 -11.73 -2.69
CA LYS A 127 7.58 -10.72 -2.75
C LYS A 127 7.52 -10.05 -4.12
N ASN A 128 6.30 -9.81 -4.60
CA ASN A 128 6.04 -8.97 -5.76
C ASN A 128 4.69 -8.26 -5.60
N ARG A 129 4.63 -6.97 -5.96
CA ARG A 129 3.41 -6.15 -5.90
C ARG A 129 2.85 -5.81 -7.28
N GLY A 130 3.49 -6.25 -8.36
CA GLY A 130 2.98 -6.09 -9.71
C GLY A 130 4.00 -5.55 -10.70
N VAL A 131 3.47 -4.96 -11.76
CA VAL A 131 4.22 -4.38 -12.88
C VAL A 131 3.75 -2.97 -13.15
N ALA A 132 4.53 -2.20 -13.92
CA ALA A 132 4.14 -0.89 -14.42
C ALA A 132 4.01 -0.92 -15.94
N TYR A 133 3.06 -0.17 -16.48
CA TYR A 133 2.86 0.00 -17.91
C TYR A 133 3.23 1.41 -18.35
N TRP A 134 3.89 1.50 -19.51
CA TRP A 134 4.23 2.75 -20.17
C TRP A 134 3.99 2.67 -21.66
N GLU A 135 3.58 3.77 -22.26
CA GLU A 135 3.49 3.91 -23.72
C GLU A 135 3.94 5.29 -24.17
N SER A 136 4.62 5.32 -25.31
CA SER A 136 5.12 6.56 -25.93
C SER A 136 4.06 7.30 -26.74
N GLY A 137 2.92 6.70 -27.00
CA GLY A 137 1.94 7.18 -27.97
C GLY A 137 2.34 7.01 -29.44
N GLN A 138 3.49 6.36 -29.71
CA GLN A 138 3.96 6.05 -31.07
C GLN A 138 3.72 4.59 -31.40
N ALA A 139 3.81 4.24 -32.67
CA ALA A 139 3.76 2.85 -33.12
C ALA A 139 5.19 2.30 -33.31
N GLY A 140 5.43 1.07 -32.89
CA GLY A 140 6.71 0.40 -33.07
C GLY A 140 7.01 -0.61 -31.96
N THR A 141 8.06 -1.38 -32.16
CA THR A 141 8.54 -2.30 -31.11
C THR A 141 9.06 -1.52 -29.91
N CYS A 142 8.68 -1.93 -28.69
CA CYS A 142 9.03 -1.27 -27.43
C CYS A 142 8.53 0.18 -27.26
N GLU A 143 7.56 0.60 -28.07
CA GLU A 143 6.86 1.87 -27.84
C GLU A 143 5.73 1.74 -26.80
N LYS A 144 5.42 0.50 -26.41
CA LYS A 144 4.63 0.11 -25.23
C LYS A 144 5.45 -0.87 -24.43
N ARG A 145 5.57 -0.63 -23.12
CA ARG A 145 6.43 -1.42 -22.24
C ARG A 145 5.74 -1.84 -20.97
N VAL A 146 6.14 -3.00 -20.47
CA VAL A 146 5.85 -3.44 -19.11
C VAL A 146 7.17 -3.54 -18.35
N TYR A 147 7.22 -2.92 -17.15
CA TYR A 147 8.39 -2.94 -16.28
C TYR A 147 8.14 -3.86 -15.08
N LEU A 148 9.15 -4.67 -14.77
CA LEU A 148 9.16 -5.56 -13.62
C LEU A 148 10.40 -5.30 -12.79
N GLY A 149 10.21 -5.01 -11.50
CA GLY A 149 11.28 -4.94 -10.52
C GLY A 149 11.49 -6.28 -9.81
N THR A 150 12.73 -6.54 -9.38
CA THR A 150 13.14 -7.78 -8.72
C THR A 150 13.78 -7.50 -7.36
N MET A 151 13.94 -8.55 -6.53
CA MET A 151 14.54 -8.42 -5.20
C MET A 151 16.05 -8.18 -5.24
N ASP A 152 16.71 -8.55 -6.32
CA ASP A 152 18.14 -8.35 -6.57
C ASP A 152 18.47 -7.05 -7.32
N ALA A 153 17.56 -6.07 -7.25
CA ALA A 153 17.72 -4.72 -7.77
C ALA A 153 17.78 -4.60 -9.30
N GLU A 154 17.15 -5.50 -10.03
CA GLU A 154 17.02 -5.40 -11.48
C GLU A 154 15.63 -4.83 -11.86
N LEU A 155 15.63 -3.87 -12.79
CA LEU A 155 14.42 -3.38 -13.44
C LEU A 155 14.44 -3.84 -14.90
N HIS A 156 13.51 -4.72 -15.26
CA HIS A 156 13.34 -5.27 -16.59
C HIS A 156 12.32 -4.45 -17.38
N ALA A 157 12.61 -4.18 -18.67
CA ALA A 157 11.70 -3.57 -19.61
C ALA A 157 11.39 -4.52 -20.76
N VAL A 158 10.12 -4.86 -20.94
CA VAL A 158 9.67 -5.75 -22.01
C VAL A 158 8.61 -5.07 -22.88
N ASP A 159 8.60 -5.44 -24.16
CA ASP A 159 7.58 -5.02 -25.11
C ASP A 159 6.20 -5.58 -24.70
N ALA A 160 5.23 -4.71 -24.55
CA ALA A 160 3.91 -5.06 -24.03
C ALA A 160 3.10 -5.97 -24.98
N ASP A 161 3.36 -5.90 -26.28
CA ASP A 161 2.66 -6.71 -27.26
C ASP A 161 3.23 -8.14 -27.38
N THR A 162 4.56 -8.31 -27.14
CA THR A 162 5.28 -9.54 -27.45
C THR A 162 5.96 -10.23 -26.27
N GLY A 163 6.15 -9.54 -25.13
CA GLY A 163 6.90 -10.04 -23.98
C GLY A 163 8.42 -10.13 -24.21
N THR A 164 8.95 -9.55 -25.29
CA THR A 164 10.39 -9.55 -25.58
C THR A 164 11.11 -8.38 -24.91
N ARG A 165 12.38 -8.55 -24.53
CA ARG A 165 13.19 -7.48 -23.92
C ARG A 165 13.30 -6.26 -24.82
N CYS A 166 13.20 -5.08 -24.23
CA CYS A 166 13.44 -3.81 -24.92
C CYS A 166 14.92 -3.42 -24.79
N GLU A 167 15.76 -3.92 -25.68
CA GLU A 167 17.23 -3.86 -25.61
C GLU A 167 17.81 -2.45 -25.46
N ALA A 168 17.07 -1.41 -25.84
CA ALA A 168 17.49 -0.02 -25.68
C ALA A 168 17.40 0.51 -24.24
N PHE A 169 16.78 -0.27 -23.31
CA PHE A 169 16.66 0.08 -21.91
C PHE A 169 17.79 -0.57 -21.11
N GLY A 170 18.59 0.24 -20.41
CA GLY A 170 19.71 -0.24 -19.61
C GLY A 170 20.69 -1.06 -20.44
N GLU A 171 21.05 -2.22 -19.96
CA GLU A 171 21.90 -3.18 -20.68
C GLU A 171 21.07 -4.37 -21.17
N GLY A 172 20.73 -4.39 -22.46
CA GLY A 172 19.96 -5.48 -23.07
C GLY A 172 18.54 -5.66 -22.49
N GLY A 173 17.88 -4.58 -22.12
CA GLY A 173 16.52 -4.56 -21.56
C GLY A 173 16.46 -4.67 -20.04
N VAL A 174 17.61 -4.57 -19.35
CA VAL A 174 17.71 -4.69 -17.89
C VAL A 174 18.55 -3.54 -17.33
N LEU A 175 18.04 -2.91 -16.28
CA LEU A 175 18.73 -1.85 -15.53
C LEU A 175 19.07 -2.37 -14.13
N ASN A 176 20.35 -2.44 -13.81
CA ASN A 176 20.81 -2.73 -12.44
C ASN A 176 20.72 -1.46 -11.60
N VAL A 177 19.68 -1.34 -10.76
CA VAL A 177 19.43 -0.18 -9.88
C VAL A 177 20.41 -0.14 -8.71
N ASN A 178 21.01 -1.27 -8.35
CA ASN A 178 21.99 -1.34 -7.26
C ASN A 178 23.28 -0.56 -7.52
N GLN A 179 23.52 -0.10 -8.76
CA GLN A 179 24.64 0.79 -9.08
C GLN A 179 24.60 2.12 -8.32
N TRP A 180 23.44 2.55 -7.84
CA TRP A 180 23.26 3.76 -7.02
C TRP A 180 23.20 3.49 -5.52
N ASN A 181 23.31 2.21 -5.11
CA ASN A 181 23.40 1.84 -3.69
C ASN A 181 24.81 2.07 -3.17
N THR A 182 24.99 3.08 -2.32
CA THR A 182 26.30 3.45 -1.77
C THR A 182 26.77 2.51 -0.64
N VAL A 183 25.88 1.64 -0.13
CA VAL A 183 26.14 0.67 0.96
C VAL A 183 25.71 -0.73 0.50
N ASN A 184 26.14 -1.12 -0.70
CA ASN A 184 25.67 -2.31 -1.42
C ASN A 184 26.17 -3.65 -0.85
N ASP A 185 27.11 -3.63 0.09
CA ASP A 185 27.57 -4.80 0.84
C ASP A 185 26.64 -5.22 1.99
N VAL A 186 25.66 -4.37 2.33
CA VAL A 186 24.67 -4.65 3.36
C VAL A 186 23.48 -5.41 2.78
N PHE A 187 22.81 -4.86 1.77
CA PHE A 187 21.75 -5.52 0.99
C PHE A 187 21.47 -4.75 -0.31
N PRO A 188 20.91 -5.40 -1.34
CA PRO A 188 20.53 -4.74 -2.59
C PRO A 188 19.27 -3.86 -2.43
N PHE A 189 19.07 -2.90 -3.33
CA PHE A 189 17.81 -2.17 -3.48
C PHE A 189 16.72 -3.09 -4.04
N SER A 190 15.88 -3.66 -3.22
CA SER A 190 14.81 -4.55 -3.69
C SER A 190 13.64 -3.77 -4.29
N LEU A 191 13.34 -4.04 -5.57
CA LEU A 191 12.29 -3.37 -6.34
C LEU A 191 10.98 -4.17 -6.26
N LEU A 192 10.41 -4.28 -5.06
CA LEU A 192 9.19 -5.06 -4.81
C LEU A 192 7.93 -4.34 -5.27
N GLN A 193 7.97 -3.01 -5.24
CA GLN A 193 6.91 -2.13 -5.71
C GLN A 193 7.20 -1.73 -7.17
N PRO A 194 6.24 -1.84 -8.10
CA PRO A 194 6.44 -1.34 -9.45
C PRO A 194 6.69 0.16 -9.47
N PRO A 195 7.48 0.68 -10.43
CA PRO A 195 7.71 2.11 -10.56
C PRO A 195 6.39 2.86 -10.83
N LEU A 196 6.31 4.10 -10.34
CA LEU A 196 5.26 5.02 -10.78
C LEU A 196 5.67 5.61 -12.13
N VAL A 197 4.80 5.49 -13.13
CA VAL A 197 5.03 6.03 -14.47
C VAL A 197 4.34 7.39 -14.62
N VAL A 198 5.10 8.43 -14.96
CA VAL A 198 4.56 9.77 -15.23
C VAL A 198 5.19 10.32 -16.51
N GLY A 199 4.42 10.31 -17.60
CA GLY A 199 4.97 10.63 -18.93
C GLY A 199 6.10 9.67 -19.31
N ASP A 200 7.28 10.18 -19.65
CA ASP A 200 8.46 9.38 -19.98
C ASP A 200 9.38 9.15 -18.75
N THR A 201 8.92 9.40 -17.53
CA THR A 201 9.67 9.22 -16.29
C THR A 201 9.16 8.03 -15.49
N LEU A 202 10.07 7.16 -15.08
CA LEU A 202 9.85 6.11 -14.07
C LEU A 202 10.36 6.60 -12.73
N LEU A 203 9.51 6.60 -11.71
CA LEU A 203 9.88 6.95 -10.34
C LEU A 203 10.03 5.66 -9.53
N LEU A 204 11.22 5.44 -8.98
CA LEU A 204 11.61 4.21 -8.31
C LEU A 204 11.95 4.46 -6.85
N GLY A 205 11.21 3.82 -5.96
CA GLY A 205 11.64 3.56 -4.60
C GLY A 205 12.13 2.11 -4.46
N TRP A 206 12.57 1.74 -3.27
CA TRP A 206 13.10 0.41 -2.98
C TRP A 206 12.76 -0.05 -1.57
N ALA A 207 12.76 -1.36 -1.34
CA ALA A 207 12.58 -1.97 -0.03
C ALA A 207 13.93 -2.41 0.54
N GLY A 208 14.08 -2.26 1.86
CA GLY A 208 15.23 -2.70 2.63
C GLY A 208 15.01 -4.02 3.36
N LYS A 209 15.97 -4.38 4.19
CA LYS A 209 15.88 -5.50 5.13
C LYS A 209 15.52 -4.95 6.51
N ASP A 210 14.26 -5.16 6.90
CA ASP A 210 13.72 -4.61 8.14
C ASP A 210 14.43 -5.16 9.36
N TRP A 211 14.63 -4.29 10.37
CA TRP A 211 15.11 -4.58 11.72
C TRP A 211 16.48 -5.29 11.82
N ALA A 212 17.16 -5.45 10.70
CA ALA A 212 18.43 -6.18 10.67
C ALA A 212 19.61 -5.34 11.11
N TYR A 213 19.67 -4.06 10.70
CA TYR A 213 20.83 -3.19 10.86
C TYR A 213 20.50 -1.83 11.44
N SER A 214 21.43 -1.22 12.17
CA SER A 214 21.35 0.18 12.57
C SER A 214 21.77 1.11 11.43
N VAL A 215 22.78 0.73 10.64
CA VAL A 215 23.20 1.46 9.45
C VAL A 215 22.85 0.65 8.20
N ALA A 216 21.98 1.21 7.39
CA ALA A 216 21.47 0.64 6.15
C ALA A 216 21.74 1.60 4.99
N PRO A 217 21.51 1.22 3.72
CA PRO A 217 21.53 2.16 2.61
C PRO A 217 20.63 3.38 2.88
N PRO A 218 21.10 4.61 2.64
CA PRO A 218 20.31 5.83 2.86
C PRO A 218 19.16 5.90 1.86
N GLY A 219 17.98 6.32 2.34
CA GLY A 219 16.77 6.43 1.54
C GLY A 219 16.89 7.47 0.44
N ASN A 220 16.51 7.08 -0.75
CA ASN A 220 16.44 7.94 -1.92
C ASN A 220 15.24 7.60 -2.81
N LEU A 221 14.91 8.53 -3.70
CA LEU A 221 13.99 8.36 -4.82
C LEU A 221 14.79 8.56 -6.12
N LEU A 222 14.65 7.64 -7.05
CA LEU A 222 15.31 7.68 -8.35
C LEU A 222 14.28 8.00 -9.44
N ALA A 223 14.57 8.98 -10.31
CA ALA A 223 13.83 9.22 -11.53
C ALA A 223 14.63 8.72 -12.72
N ILE A 224 14.04 7.87 -13.53
CA ILE A 224 14.67 7.14 -14.63
C ILE A 224 13.91 7.45 -15.92
N ASP A 225 14.64 7.68 -17.01
CA ASP A 225 14.05 7.77 -18.35
C ASP A 225 13.45 6.42 -18.75
N ALA A 226 12.16 6.40 -19.12
CA ALA A 226 11.42 5.17 -19.44
C ALA A 226 11.94 4.49 -20.71
N ARG A 227 12.61 5.19 -21.62
CA ARG A 227 13.10 4.64 -22.89
C ARG A 227 14.49 4.04 -22.76
N THR A 228 15.37 4.73 -22.00
CA THR A 228 16.80 4.44 -21.97
C THR A 228 17.28 3.80 -20.67
N GLY A 229 16.58 4.03 -19.56
CA GLY A 229 17.05 3.66 -18.23
C GLY A 229 18.09 4.62 -17.65
N GLU A 230 18.32 5.76 -18.26
CA GLU A 230 19.22 6.80 -17.74
C GLU A 230 18.64 7.44 -16.49
N LEU A 231 19.49 7.70 -15.48
CA LEU A 231 19.10 8.46 -14.29
C LEU A 231 18.90 9.93 -14.67
N LEU A 232 17.70 10.44 -14.44
CA LEU A 232 17.36 11.84 -14.66
C LEU A 232 17.73 12.71 -13.44
N TRP A 233 17.36 12.24 -12.25
CA TRP A 233 17.67 12.86 -10.97
C TRP A 233 17.51 11.87 -9.82
N GLU A 234 18.10 12.22 -8.66
CA GLU A 234 17.99 11.50 -7.40
C GLU A 234 17.64 12.50 -6.30
N ALA A 235 16.71 12.13 -5.40
CA ALA A 235 16.39 12.88 -4.19
C ALA A 235 16.68 12.05 -2.95
N SER A 236 17.46 12.59 -1.99
CA SER A 236 17.83 11.93 -0.74
C SER A 236 17.03 12.46 0.44
N PHE A 237 16.67 11.60 1.40
CA PHE A 237 15.83 11.93 2.54
C PHE A 237 16.56 11.98 3.88
N ILE A 238 17.79 11.53 3.92
CA ILE A 238 18.64 11.56 5.12
C ILE A 238 19.74 12.62 4.91
N PRO A 239 19.95 13.54 5.89
CA PRO A 239 21.07 14.46 5.87
C PRO A 239 22.41 13.70 5.76
N GLU A 240 23.33 14.18 4.88
CA GLU A 240 24.58 13.50 4.57
C GLU A 240 25.42 13.19 5.84
N GLU A 241 25.40 14.08 6.81
CA GLU A 241 26.13 13.91 8.08
C GLU A 241 25.58 12.80 8.98
N LEU A 242 24.34 12.35 8.74
CA LEU A 242 23.70 11.28 9.49
C LEU A 242 23.86 9.90 8.84
N VAL A 243 24.13 9.83 7.55
CA VAL A 243 24.30 8.57 6.79
C VAL A 243 25.24 7.56 7.48
N PRO A 244 26.37 7.94 8.15
CA PRO A 244 27.22 7.00 8.87
C PRO A 244 26.58 6.35 10.12
N ARG A 245 25.40 6.82 10.56
CA ARG A 245 24.77 6.40 11.83
C ARG A 245 23.36 5.83 11.64
N THR A 246 22.79 5.96 10.45
CA THR A 246 21.42 5.54 10.15
C THR A 246 21.30 5.19 8.68
N GLY A 247 20.16 4.71 8.26
CA GLY A 247 19.82 4.43 6.87
C GLY A 247 18.31 4.31 6.71
N THR A 248 17.85 3.55 5.72
CA THR A 248 16.43 3.50 5.33
C THR A 248 15.84 4.88 5.13
N ALA A 249 14.68 5.24 5.67
CA ALA A 249 13.89 6.38 5.22
C ALA A 249 13.67 6.32 3.69
N ASN A 250 13.47 5.13 3.18
CA ASN A 250 13.27 4.78 1.78
C ASN A 250 11.79 4.86 1.38
N ILE A 251 11.49 4.54 0.14
CA ILE A 251 10.12 4.44 -0.36
C ILE A 251 9.90 3.00 -0.81
N TRP A 252 9.31 2.18 0.08
CA TRP A 252 9.07 0.76 -0.18
C TRP A 252 7.65 0.46 -0.70
N THR A 253 6.80 1.48 -0.79
CA THR A 253 5.40 1.40 -1.24
C THR A 253 5.17 2.28 -2.47
N ALA A 254 3.94 2.29 -3.00
CA ALA A 254 3.58 3.11 -4.14
C ALA A 254 3.67 4.61 -3.82
N MET A 255 3.89 5.40 -4.85
CA MET A 255 3.92 6.87 -4.84
C MET A 255 2.72 7.43 -5.59
N THR A 256 2.57 8.74 -5.53
CA THR A 256 1.49 9.48 -6.19
C THR A 256 2.07 10.69 -6.92
N ALA A 257 1.49 11.05 -8.06
CA ALA A 257 1.88 12.24 -8.78
C ALA A 257 0.68 13.11 -9.16
N ASP A 258 0.93 14.41 -9.22
CA ASP A 258 0.07 15.42 -9.82
C ASP A 258 0.80 16.06 -11.00
N PRO A 259 0.57 15.56 -12.24
CA PRO A 259 1.23 16.11 -13.43
C PRO A 259 0.86 17.57 -13.72
N GLU A 260 -0.31 18.04 -13.28
CA GLU A 260 -0.73 19.43 -13.48
C GLU A 260 0.05 20.39 -12.60
N LEU A 261 0.39 19.99 -11.38
CA LEU A 261 1.25 20.73 -10.47
C LEU A 261 2.74 20.43 -10.69
N GLY A 262 3.08 19.42 -11.50
CA GLY A 262 4.46 18.96 -11.70
C GLY A 262 5.09 18.37 -10.44
N MET A 263 4.30 17.68 -9.60
CA MET A 263 4.72 17.17 -8.30
C MET A 263 4.61 15.66 -8.22
N VAL A 264 5.53 15.04 -7.48
CA VAL A 264 5.40 13.69 -6.96
C VAL A 264 5.36 13.74 -5.43
N TYR A 265 4.54 12.88 -4.82
CA TYR A 265 4.38 12.78 -3.37
C TYR A 265 4.89 11.43 -2.92
N ALA A 266 6.00 11.46 -2.20
CA ALA A 266 6.73 10.29 -1.74
C ALA A 266 6.36 9.95 -0.28
N PRO A 267 5.84 8.73 -0.02
CA PRO A 267 5.63 8.23 1.33
C PRO A 267 6.95 7.67 1.89
N VAL A 268 7.70 8.53 2.56
CA VAL A 268 9.03 8.19 3.08
C VAL A 268 8.89 7.38 4.37
N SER A 269 9.62 6.27 4.47
CA SER A 269 9.56 5.34 5.61
C SER A 269 10.36 5.80 6.83
N SER A 270 10.38 4.96 7.86
CA SER A 270 11.17 5.17 9.09
C SER A 270 12.68 5.04 8.84
N PRO A 271 13.52 5.74 9.62
CA PRO A 271 14.97 5.56 9.58
C PRO A 271 15.39 4.37 10.44
N SER A 272 16.48 3.69 10.06
CA SER A 272 17.06 2.63 10.87
C SER A 272 17.92 3.17 12.03
N PRO A 273 18.07 2.41 13.14
CA PRO A 273 17.30 1.22 13.51
C PRO A 273 15.85 1.58 13.90
N ASN A 274 14.93 0.62 13.78
CA ASN A 274 13.51 0.89 13.89
C ASN A 274 12.99 1.05 15.32
N TYR A 275 13.68 0.48 16.34
CA TYR A 275 13.15 0.41 17.71
C TYR A 275 14.07 1.02 18.78
N TRP A 276 15.20 1.57 18.39
CA TRP A 276 16.11 2.33 19.21
C TRP A 276 16.89 3.31 18.34
N GLY A 277 16.83 4.58 18.67
CA GLY A 277 17.38 5.67 17.85
C GLY A 277 18.47 6.48 18.54
N GLY A 278 19.09 5.97 19.62
CA GLY A 278 20.06 6.73 20.42
C GLY A 278 21.29 7.23 19.65
N ASP A 279 21.65 6.63 18.51
CA ASP A 279 22.75 7.09 17.65
C ASP A 279 22.31 8.15 16.62
N ARG A 280 21.00 8.41 16.48
CA ARG A 280 20.41 9.37 15.54
C ARG A 280 19.46 10.36 16.23
N THR A 281 19.93 10.98 17.29
CA THR A 281 19.12 11.91 18.10
C THR A 281 18.84 13.25 17.41
N GLU A 282 19.58 13.58 16.35
CA GLU A 282 19.31 14.75 15.53
C GLU A 282 18.04 14.55 14.67
N PRO A 283 17.30 15.62 14.38
CA PRO A 283 16.10 15.54 13.54
C PRO A 283 16.42 15.06 12.12
N ILE A 284 15.60 14.14 11.62
CA ILE A 284 15.57 13.73 10.20
C ILE A 284 14.18 14.12 9.66
N PRO A 285 13.99 15.38 9.22
CA PRO A 285 12.64 15.93 9.00
C PRO A 285 11.87 15.27 7.84
N MET A 286 12.57 14.59 6.94
CA MET A 286 11.95 13.90 5.81
C MET A 286 11.69 12.39 6.08
N ALA A 287 12.17 11.84 7.19
CA ALA A 287 11.84 10.47 7.58
C ALA A 287 10.41 10.39 8.15
N THR A 288 9.74 9.29 7.93
CA THR A 288 8.35 9.01 8.34
C THR A 288 7.43 10.19 8.01
N SER A 289 7.41 10.52 6.72
CA SER A 289 6.76 11.73 6.18
C SER A 289 6.05 11.45 4.87
N VAL A 290 5.21 12.40 4.44
CA VAL A 290 4.89 12.60 3.04
C VAL A 290 5.68 13.80 2.53
N THR A 291 6.46 13.61 1.47
CA THR A 291 7.37 14.62 0.90
C THR A 291 7.00 14.90 -0.55
N ALA A 292 6.77 16.18 -0.87
CA ALA A 292 6.52 16.64 -2.23
C ALA A 292 7.83 17.01 -2.92
N ILE A 293 8.00 16.52 -4.14
CA ILE A 293 9.22 16.66 -4.93
C ILE A 293 8.83 17.13 -6.31
N HIS A 294 9.60 18.04 -6.88
CA HIS A 294 9.41 18.52 -8.24
C HIS A 294 9.70 17.40 -9.25
N LEU A 295 8.71 17.05 -10.08
CA LEU A 295 8.79 15.90 -11.01
C LEU A 295 9.96 16.02 -12.01
N GLU A 296 10.25 17.23 -12.49
CA GLU A 296 11.30 17.43 -13.50
C GLU A 296 12.72 17.52 -12.91
N SER A 297 12.87 18.01 -11.67
CA SER A 297 14.18 18.35 -11.11
C SER A 297 14.62 17.52 -9.92
N GLY A 298 13.70 16.80 -9.25
CA GLY A 298 13.98 16.13 -7.99
C GLY A 298 14.11 17.06 -6.78
N GLU A 299 13.83 18.36 -6.94
CA GLU A 299 13.88 19.33 -5.84
C GLU A 299 12.76 19.08 -4.84
N ILE A 300 13.11 18.98 -3.55
CA ILE A 300 12.13 18.82 -2.46
C ILE A 300 11.45 20.17 -2.23
N VAL A 301 10.12 20.20 -2.36
CA VAL A 301 9.29 21.41 -2.25
C VAL A 301 8.81 21.60 -0.82
N TRP A 302 8.27 20.55 -0.22
CA TRP A 302 7.85 20.52 1.17
C TRP A 302 7.86 19.08 1.71
N SER A 303 7.91 18.94 3.02
CA SER A 303 7.78 17.66 3.71
C SER A 303 6.91 17.82 4.96
N PHE A 304 5.96 16.92 5.15
CA PHE A 304 5.15 16.84 6.35
C PHE A 304 5.49 15.56 7.11
N GLN A 305 6.23 15.70 8.21
CA GLN A 305 6.64 14.59 9.07
C GLN A 305 5.52 14.24 10.04
N HIS A 306 4.97 13.02 9.95
CA HIS A 306 3.88 12.57 10.80
C HIS A 306 4.32 11.70 11.99
N VAL A 307 5.59 11.24 12.04
CA VAL A 307 6.24 10.69 13.24
C VAL A 307 7.64 11.26 13.36
N ARG A 308 7.93 11.92 14.47
CA ARG A 308 9.26 12.44 14.77
C ARG A 308 10.06 11.41 15.54
N HIS A 309 11.32 11.24 15.16
CA HIS A 309 12.23 10.27 15.81
C HIS A 309 11.56 8.90 15.95
N ASP A 310 11.14 8.35 14.81
CA ASP A 310 10.38 7.10 14.78
C ASP A 310 11.21 5.93 15.35
N ILE A 311 10.72 5.35 16.43
CA ILE A 311 11.22 4.15 17.11
C ILE A 311 10.12 3.12 17.31
N TRP A 312 9.06 3.19 16.51
CA TRP A 312 7.89 2.31 16.55
C TRP A 312 7.68 1.54 15.26
N ASP A 313 8.54 1.76 14.26
CA ASP A 313 8.36 1.24 12.90
C ASP A 313 7.02 1.70 12.30
N TYR A 314 6.67 2.96 12.55
CA TYR A 314 5.43 3.58 12.07
C TYR A 314 5.59 4.24 10.71
N ASP A 315 6.26 3.56 9.81
CA ASP A 315 6.45 3.94 8.40
C ASP A 315 5.26 4.68 7.79
N THR A 316 5.53 5.44 6.74
CA THR A 316 4.49 5.92 5.83
C THR A 316 4.12 4.76 4.90
N PRO A 317 2.98 4.07 5.13
CA PRO A 317 2.80 2.71 4.60
C PRO A 317 2.21 2.66 3.19
N SER A 318 1.69 3.77 2.68
CA SER A 318 0.97 3.80 1.40
C SER A 318 1.13 5.11 0.67
N ALA A 319 0.91 5.09 -0.65
CA ALA A 319 0.77 6.31 -1.42
C ALA A 319 -0.32 7.21 -0.84
N PRO A 320 -0.09 8.54 -0.76
CA PRO A 320 -1.20 9.47 -0.49
C PRO A 320 -2.19 9.45 -1.66
N SER A 321 -3.48 9.62 -1.38
CA SER A 321 -4.50 9.72 -2.43
C SER A 321 -4.85 11.18 -2.69
N LEU A 322 -4.88 11.58 -3.98
CA LEU A 322 -5.24 12.93 -4.37
C LEU A 322 -6.76 13.10 -4.47
N VAL A 323 -7.23 14.24 -4.00
CA VAL A 323 -8.65 14.59 -4.05
C VAL A 323 -8.81 16.11 -3.96
N ASP A 324 -9.80 16.65 -4.64
CA ASP A 324 -10.19 18.04 -4.44
C ASP A 324 -11.35 18.08 -3.43
N ILE A 325 -11.23 18.94 -2.42
CA ILE A 325 -12.21 19.09 -1.35
C ILE A 325 -12.80 20.51 -1.31
N GLU A 326 -14.03 20.62 -0.86
CA GLU A 326 -14.69 21.92 -0.66
C GLU A 326 -14.45 22.44 0.76
N ARG A 327 -13.77 23.59 0.87
CA ARG A 327 -13.49 24.26 2.16
C ARG A 327 -13.82 25.75 2.04
N ASP A 328 -14.68 26.25 2.95
CA ASP A 328 -15.06 27.67 3.01
C ASP A 328 -15.55 28.24 1.67
N GLY A 329 -16.22 27.40 0.86
CA GLY A 329 -16.74 27.75 -0.46
C GLY A 329 -15.67 27.83 -1.57
N GLN A 330 -14.51 27.24 -1.35
CA GLN A 330 -13.44 27.09 -2.32
C GLN A 330 -13.07 25.64 -2.50
N THR A 331 -12.75 25.24 -3.73
CA THR A 331 -12.15 23.95 -4.04
C THR A 331 -10.67 24.00 -3.72
N VAL A 332 -10.20 23.12 -2.83
CA VAL A 332 -8.80 23.02 -2.42
C VAL A 332 -8.23 21.70 -2.92
N PRO A 333 -7.15 21.72 -3.70
CA PRO A 333 -6.45 20.49 -4.09
C PRO A 333 -5.76 19.90 -2.86
N ALA A 334 -6.28 18.75 -2.39
CA ALA A 334 -5.81 18.06 -1.20
C ALA A 334 -5.13 16.74 -1.55
N LEU A 335 -4.33 16.24 -0.63
CA LEU A 335 -3.94 14.85 -0.54
C LEU A 335 -4.31 14.28 0.83
N VAL A 336 -4.56 12.97 0.88
CA VAL A 336 -4.81 12.26 2.13
C VAL A 336 -3.72 11.23 2.34
N GLN A 337 -2.94 11.37 3.41
CA GLN A 337 -1.97 10.37 3.87
C GLN A 337 -2.57 9.55 5.01
N ALA A 338 -2.86 8.29 4.74
CA ALA A 338 -3.17 7.32 5.79
C ALA A 338 -1.88 6.75 6.40
N THR A 339 -1.88 6.51 7.70
CA THR A 339 -0.68 6.12 8.45
C THR A 339 -0.86 4.83 9.23
N LYS A 340 0.26 4.16 9.59
CA LYS A 340 0.24 2.97 10.45
C LYS A 340 -0.45 3.25 11.79
N GLN A 341 -0.34 4.47 12.32
CA GLN A 341 -1.02 4.90 13.55
C GLN A 341 -2.55 4.99 13.41
N GLY A 342 -3.07 4.96 12.18
CA GLY A 342 -4.48 5.16 11.89
C GLY A 342 -4.90 6.61 11.74
N PHE A 343 -3.98 7.57 11.75
CA PHE A 343 -4.28 8.95 11.43
C PHE A 343 -4.47 9.15 9.92
N LEU A 344 -5.36 10.07 9.57
CA LEU A 344 -5.60 10.54 8.22
C LEU A 344 -5.17 12.01 8.16
N PHE A 345 -3.97 12.27 7.66
CA PHE A 345 -3.52 13.65 7.44
C PHE A 345 -4.03 14.14 6.09
N VAL A 346 -4.87 15.16 6.13
CA VAL A 346 -5.42 15.82 4.93
C VAL A 346 -4.68 17.13 4.74
N LEU A 347 -3.89 17.22 3.68
CA LEU A 347 -2.97 18.34 3.45
C LEU A 347 -3.33 19.05 2.13
N ASP A 348 -3.10 20.36 2.06
CA ASP A 348 -3.04 21.07 0.79
C ASP A 348 -1.83 20.55 0.00
N ARG A 349 -2.07 19.88 -1.13
CA ARG A 349 -1.00 19.21 -1.87
C ARG A 349 0.00 20.15 -2.52
N ARG A 350 -0.27 21.46 -2.55
CA ARG A 350 0.64 22.51 -3.05
C ARG A 350 1.67 22.92 -2.01
N THR A 351 1.31 22.89 -0.71
CA THR A 351 2.10 23.52 0.36
C THR A 351 2.48 22.56 1.49
N GLY A 352 1.78 21.41 1.61
CA GLY A 352 1.93 20.49 2.75
C GLY A 352 1.23 20.95 4.03
N GLU A 353 0.51 22.07 4.00
CA GLU A 353 -0.21 22.58 5.17
C GLU A 353 -1.44 21.70 5.48
N PRO A 354 -1.64 21.32 6.76
CA PRO A 354 -2.83 20.59 7.16
C PRO A 354 -4.12 21.37 6.92
N LEU A 355 -5.12 20.73 6.31
CA LEU A 355 -6.45 21.30 6.07
C LEU A 355 -7.41 21.10 7.25
N PHE A 356 -7.06 20.25 8.20
CA PHE A 356 -7.71 20.09 9.50
C PHE A 356 -6.68 20.26 10.60
N ASP A 357 -7.13 20.60 11.81
CA ASP A 357 -6.26 20.83 12.95
C ASP A 357 -5.46 19.57 13.31
N VAL A 358 -4.13 19.76 13.45
CA VAL A 358 -3.19 18.76 13.94
C VAL A 358 -2.71 19.21 15.32
N GLU A 359 -2.97 18.37 16.33
CA GLU A 359 -2.59 18.67 17.71
C GLU A 359 -1.19 18.15 18.02
N GLU A 360 -0.34 18.98 18.62
CA GLU A 360 0.93 18.56 19.19
C GLU A 360 0.69 18.01 20.61
N ARG A 361 0.95 16.71 20.82
CA ARG A 361 0.79 16.07 22.12
C ARG A 361 2.12 15.56 22.67
N PRO A 362 2.36 15.63 24.01
CA PRO A 362 3.56 15.10 24.62
C PRO A 362 3.76 13.61 24.35
N THR A 363 5.01 13.20 24.11
CA THR A 363 5.39 11.80 23.93
C THR A 363 5.92 11.23 25.24
N PRO A 364 5.53 10.01 25.67
CA PRO A 364 6.18 9.30 26.75
C PRO A 364 7.69 9.17 26.48
N GLN A 365 8.51 9.36 27.52
CA GLN A 365 9.97 9.28 27.38
C GLN A 365 10.46 7.84 27.52
N SER A 366 11.44 7.46 26.73
CA SER A 366 12.05 6.13 26.78
C SER A 366 12.78 5.89 28.10
N THR A 367 12.75 4.65 28.57
CA THR A 367 13.55 4.16 29.68
C THR A 367 14.79 3.39 29.21
N ALA A 368 14.94 3.16 27.90
CA ALA A 368 16.10 2.49 27.32
C ALA A 368 17.34 3.38 27.38
N GLU A 369 18.50 2.80 27.69
CA GLU A 369 19.74 3.54 27.82
C GLU A 369 20.14 4.18 26.47
N GLY A 370 20.46 5.48 26.51
CA GLY A 370 20.87 6.26 25.33
C GLY A 370 19.73 6.75 24.43
N GLU A 371 18.49 6.30 24.65
CA GLU A 371 17.34 6.73 23.85
C GLU A 371 16.74 8.04 24.35
N VAL A 372 16.39 8.93 23.41
CA VAL A 372 15.72 10.20 23.70
C VAL A 372 14.57 10.38 22.72
N THR A 373 13.33 10.12 23.16
CA THR A 373 12.14 10.33 22.32
C THR A 373 11.90 11.81 22.02
N SER A 374 11.27 12.09 20.87
CA SER A 374 10.79 13.45 20.57
C SER A 374 9.86 13.96 21.68
N ALA A 375 9.93 15.25 21.98
CA ALA A 375 9.12 15.85 23.04
C ALA A 375 7.61 15.78 22.75
N THR A 376 7.23 15.89 21.48
CA THR A 376 5.83 15.84 21.02
C THR A 376 5.70 15.07 19.73
N GLN A 377 4.49 14.60 19.46
CA GLN A 377 4.08 14.00 18.19
C GLN A 377 2.82 14.67 17.64
N PRO A 378 2.65 14.73 16.30
CA PRO A 378 1.46 15.27 15.68
C PRO A 378 0.28 14.27 15.73
N PHE A 379 -0.89 14.74 16.11
CA PHE A 379 -2.13 13.97 16.18
C PHE A 379 -3.19 14.59 15.27
N ALA A 380 -3.52 13.93 14.17
CA ALA A 380 -4.66 14.29 13.32
C ALA A 380 -5.94 13.73 13.93
N MET A 381 -6.76 14.60 14.55
CA MET A 381 -7.99 14.20 15.22
C MET A 381 -9.23 14.33 14.32
N THR A 382 -9.10 15.09 13.23
CA THR A 382 -10.09 15.26 12.17
C THR A 382 -9.42 15.04 10.82
N PRO A 383 -9.89 14.10 10.01
CA PRO A 383 -10.92 13.08 10.28
C PRO A 383 -10.59 12.19 11.49
N ARG A 384 -11.62 11.65 12.15
CA ARG A 384 -11.40 10.76 13.31
C ARG A 384 -10.51 9.57 12.93
N PRO A 385 -9.48 9.25 13.73
CA PRO A 385 -8.55 8.15 13.43
C PRO A 385 -9.23 6.81 13.16
N VAL A 386 -8.70 6.07 12.18
CA VAL A 386 -9.22 4.79 11.72
C VAL A 386 -8.90 3.68 12.73
N GLY A 387 -9.82 2.79 13.00
CA GLY A 387 -9.59 1.66 13.92
C GLY A 387 -9.54 2.04 15.39
N ASN A 388 -9.80 3.30 15.74
CA ASN A 388 -9.78 3.84 17.11
C ASN A 388 -8.46 3.60 17.88
N PRO A 389 -7.31 4.08 17.39
CA PRO A 389 -5.98 3.72 17.89
C PRO A 389 -5.58 4.39 19.19
N LEU A 390 -6.34 5.38 19.67
CA LEU A 390 -5.95 6.22 20.82
C LEU A 390 -6.11 5.53 22.17
N GLU A 391 -6.85 4.45 22.22
CA GLU A 391 -7.09 3.66 23.43
C GLU A 391 -6.79 2.19 23.15
N LEU A 392 -5.96 1.59 24.00
CA LEU A 392 -5.72 0.14 23.94
C LEU A 392 -7.06 -0.59 24.12
N PRO A 393 -7.42 -1.54 23.24
CA PRO A 393 -8.61 -2.33 23.43
C PRO A 393 -8.61 -3.05 24.78
N ASP A 394 -9.79 -3.22 25.36
CA ASP A 394 -9.94 -3.97 26.61
C ASP A 394 -9.46 -5.43 26.46
N VAL A 395 -9.13 -6.05 27.58
CA VAL A 395 -8.78 -7.48 27.62
C VAL A 395 -9.98 -8.30 27.20
N TRP A 396 -9.80 -9.16 26.19
CA TRP A 396 -10.86 -10.02 25.71
C TRP A 396 -11.22 -11.09 26.74
N ARG A 397 -12.37 -10.92 27.39
CA ARG A 397 -12.83 -11.79 28.48
C ARG A 397 -12.85 -13.27 28.14
N LEU A 398 -13.16 -13.64 26.88
CA LEU A 398 -13.14 -15.03 26.45
C LEU A 398 -11.71 -15.59 26.48
N ALA A 399 -10.75 -14.86 25.90
CA ALA A 399 -9.35 -15.25 25.87
C ALA A 399 -8.75 -15.33 27.28
N ASP A 400 -9.09 -14.37 28.13
CA ASP A 400 -8.62 -14.31 29.52
C ASP A 400 -9.16 -15.48 30.37
N LEU A 401 -10.45 -15.78 30.21
CA LEU A 401 -11.08 -16.89 30.94
C LEU A 401 -10.43 -18.24 30.58
N VAL A 402 -10.22 -18.52 29.29
CA VAL A 402 -9.66 -19.82 28.86
C VAL A 402 -8.16 -19.93 29.16
N SER A 403 -7.46 -18.84 29.36
CA SER A 403 -6.05 -18.79 29.75
C SER A 403 -5.82 -18.56 31.25
N PHE A 404 -6.86 -18.69 32.06
CA PHE A 404 -6.80 -18.55 33.51
C PHE A 404 -6.25 -17.18 33.97
N GLY A 405 -6.70 -16.12 33.33
CA GLY A 405 -6.31 -14.73 33.67
C GLY A 405 -4.93 -14.33 33.16
N GLN A 406 -4.37 -15.00 32.15
CA GLN A 406 -3.07 -14.64 31.57
C GLN A 406 -3.11 -13.23 30.97
N CYS A 407 -4.10 -12.96 30.09
CA CYS A 407 -4.19 -11.66 29.38
C CYS A 407 -4.32 -10.47 30.36
N SER A 408 -5.06 -10.66 31.47
CA SER A 408 -5.17 -9.63 32.52
C SER A 408 -3.84 -9.39 33.23
N ARG A 409 -3.08 -10.45 33.52
CA ARG A 409 -1.74 -10.29 34.13
C ARG A 409 -0.75 -9.61 33.18
N ASP A 410 -0.72 -10.03 31.92
CA ASP A 410 0.12 -9.43 30.89
C ASP A 410 -0.19 -7.93 30.73
N ARG A 411 -1.49 -7.55 30.79
CA ARG A 411 -1.91 -6.14 30.71
C ARG A 411 -1.39 -5.30 31.87
N GLU A 412 -1.25 -5.89 33.06
CA GLU A 412 -0.70 -5.24 34.25
C GLU A 412 0.85 -5.19 34.24
N GLU A 413 1.48 -6.17 33.57
CA GLU A 413 2.93 -6.31 33.51
C GLU A 413 3.58 -5.38 32.48
N TYR A 414 2.99 -5.29 31.26
CA TYR A 414 3.58 -4.57 30.13
C TYR A 414 3.18 -3.09 30.09
N LEU A 415 4.10 -2.27 29.56
CA LEU A 415 3.90 -0.83 29.49
C LEU A 415 2.91 -0.45 28.38
N TYR A 416 2.05 0.51 28.67
CA TYR A 416 1.22 1.22 27.68
C TYR A 416 0.77 2.57 28.26
N GLU A 417 1.28 3.66 27.70
CA GLU A 417 0.95 5.05 28.04
C GLU A 417 0.34 5.81 26.85
N GLY A 418 -0.15 5.07 25.84
CA GLY A 418 -0.71 5.57 24.60
C GLY A 418 0.05 5.08 23.36
N ILE A 419 -0.38 5.54 22.18
CA ILE A 419 0.07 5.07 20.86
C ILE A 419 1.59 5.23 20.64
N TYR A 420 2.24 6.17 21.30
CA TYR A 420 3.69 6.42 21.21
C TYR A 420 4.46 6.01 22.47
N THR A 421 4.00 4.99 23.20
CA THR A 421 4.79 4.39 24.28
C THR A 421 6.06 3.76 23.69
N PRO A 422 7.27 4.19 24.10
CA PRO A 422 8.52 3.67 23.54
C PRO A 422 8.73 2.19 23.83
N PRO A 423 9.47 1.46 22.96
CA PRO A 423 9.96 0.12 23.28
C PRO A 423 10.77 0.10 24.57
N SER A 424 10.66 -1.00 25.33
CA SER A 424 11.32 -1.13 26.64
C SER A 424 11.84 -2.55 26.88
N GLU A 425 12.79 -2.70 27.82
CA GLU A 425 13.27 -4.01 28.27
C GLU A 425 12.18 -4.78 29.05
N GLN A 426 11.29 -4.08 29.75
CA GLN A 426 10.14 -4.69 30.43
C GLN A 426 9.15 -5.32 29.45
N GLY A 427 9.00 -4.74 28.28
CA GLY A 427 7.99 -5.04 27.28
C GLY A 427 6.94 -3.94 27.18
N THR A 428 6.62 -3.59 25.94
CA THR A 428 5.68 -2.51 25.62
C THR A 428 4.59 -3.07 24.70
N LEU A 429 3.33 -2.81 25.02
CA LEU A 429 2.22 -3.10 24.13
C LEU A 429 2.11 -2.00 23.07
N PHE A 430 2.15 -2.38 21.81
CA PHE A 430 1.93 -1.49 20.67
C PHE A 430 0.51 -1.64 20.14
N PHE A 431 -0.19 -0.53 20.08
CA PHE A 431 -1.50 -0.48 19.43
C PHE A 431 -1.67 0.86 18.69
N PRO A 432 -1.93 0.83 17.35
CA PRO A 432 -1.84 -0.36 16.50
C PRO A 432 -0.43 -0.97 16.51
N GLY A 433 -0.30 -2.26 16.22
CA GLY A 433 1.01 -2.90 16.07
C GLY A 433 1.78 -2.38 14.86
N THR A 434 2.95 -2.92 14.58
CA THR A 434 3.85 -2.48 13.48
C THR A 434 3.25 -2.71 12.09
N ALA A 435 2.35 -3.69 11.91
CA ALA A 435 1.53 -3.82 10.71
C ALA A 435 0.59 -2.63 10.50
N GLY A 436 0.34 -1.84 11.55
CA GLY A 436 -0.44 -0.63 11.52
C GLY A 436 -1.95 -0.83 11.40
N ALA A 437 -2.69 0.26 11.63
CA ALA A 437 -4.11 0.32 11.33
C ALA A 437 -4.34 0.29 9.82
N THR A 438 -3.55 1.04 9.04
CA THR A 438 -3.49 0.94 7.57
C THR A 438 -2.11 0.51 7.12
N ASN A 439 -2.02 -0.14 5.97
CA ASN A 439 -0.77 -0.60 5.39
C ASN A 439 -0.75 -0.30 3.87
N TRP A 440 0.08 -0.96 3.05
CA TRP A 440 0.30 -0.67 1.62
C TRP A 440 -0.98 -0.54 0.78
N GLY A 441 -2.07 -1.15 1.20
CA GLY A 441 -3.37 -1.03 0.53
C GLY A 441 -3.93 0.39 0.54
N GLY A 442 -3.55 1.21 1.51
CA GLY A 442 -3.98 2.61 1.61
C GLY A 442 -5.49 2.81 1.61
N VAL A 443 -5.92 3.95 1.10
CA VAL A 443 -7.34 4.33 1.03
C VAL A 443 -7.84 4.38 -0.42
N ALA A 444 -9.15 4.30 -0.64
CA ALA A 444 -9.77 4.67 -1.91
C ALA A 444 -10.59 5.96 -1.72
N VAL A 445 -10.66 6.78 -2.77
CA VAL A 445 -11.39 8.04 -2.73
C VAL A 445 -12.33 8.13 -3.93
N ASP A 446 -13.61 8.43 -3.69
CA ASP A 446 -14.52 8.84 -4.75
C ASP A 446 -14.33 10.36 -5.00
N PRO A 447 -13.67 10.75 -6.10
CA PRO A 447 -13.36 12.16 -6.36
C PRO A 447 -14.59 13.01 -6.68
N ARG A 448 -15.74 12.40 -6.98
CA ARG A 448 -16.97 13.11 -7.33
C ARG A 448 -17.61 13.80 -6.13
N ASN A 449 -17.35 13.31 -4.92
CA ASN A 449 -17.97 13.79 -3.68
C ASN A 449 -16.99 13.87 -2.51
N ALA A 450 -15.70 13.64 -2.77
CA ALA A 450 -14.63 13.62 -1.77
C ALA A 450 -14.89 12.64 -0.61
N THR A 451 -15.43 11.45 -0.90
CA THR A 451 -15.63 10.41 0.10
C THR A 451 -14.47 9.42 0.10
N LEU A 452 -13.86 9.22 1.27
CA LEU A 452 -12.77 8.29 1.49
C LEU A 452 -13.30 6.97 2.08
N TYR A 453 -12.72 5.86 1.63
CA TYR A 453 -13.01 4.50 2.09
C TYR A 453 -11.72 3.81 2.50
N VAL A 454 -11.73 3.14 3.66
CA VAL A 454 -10.53 2.52 4.22
C VAL A 454 -10.89 1.30 5.07
N ASN A 455 -10.10 0.24 4.91
CA ASN A 455 -10.08 -0.89 5.84
C ASN A 455 -8.93 -0.73 6.83
N ALA A 456 -9.13 -1.20 8.05
CA ALA A 456 -8.14 -1.09 9.10
C ALA A 456 -7.96 -2.38 9.89
N SER A 457 -6.73 -2.67 10.26
CA SER A 457 -6.37 -3.69 11.24
C SER A 457 -6.38 -3.12 12.65
N ARG A 458 -6.70 -3.95 13.63
CA ARG A 458 -6.64 -3.63 15.07
C ARG A 458 -5.89 -4.75 15.79
N ILE A 459 -4.55 -4.73 15.61
CA ILE A 459 -3.63 -5.74 16.17
C ILE A 459 -2.90 -5.08 17.34
N VAL A 460 -2.79 -5.80 18.46
CA VAL A 460 -1.92 -5.41 19.58
C VAL A 460 -0.71 -6.32 19.60
N GLN A 461 0.47 -5.72 19.55
CA GLN A 461 1.74 -6.44 19.61
C GLN A 461 2.49 -6.14 20.90
N LEU A 462 3.31 -7.09 21.33
CA LEU A 462 4.25 -6.96 22.41
C LEU A 462 5.66 -6.86 21.84
N ILE A 463 6.34 -5.77 22.14
CA ILE A 463 7.75 -5.58 21.78
C ILE A 463 8.62 -5.49 23.03
N ARG A 464 9.80 -6.13 22.99
CA ARG A 464 10.82 -6.04 24.03
C ARG A 464 12.16 -5.69 23.43
N LEU A 465 12.83 -4.71 24.03
CA LEU A 465 14.25 -4.48 23.81
C LEU A 465 15.04 -5.52 24.61
N ILE A 466 16.01 -6.15 23.94
CA ILE A 466 16.87 -7.15 24.56
C ILE A 466 18.30 -6.63 24.53
N PRO A 467 18.94 -6.36 25.68
CA PRO A 467 20.32 -5.92 25.72
C PRO A 467 21.23 -6.82 24.88
N ARG A 468 22.19 -6.25 24.15
CA ARG A 468 23.03 -6.95 23.17
C ARG A 468 23.63 -8.26 23.70
N ALA A 469 24.21 -8.22 24.90
CA ALA A 469 24.83 -9.40 25.51
C ALA A 469 23.82 -10.54 25.80
N GLU A 470 22.56 -10.19 26.11
CA GLU A 470 21.48 -11.15 26.32
C GLU A 470 21.00 -11.67 24.96
N TYR A 471 20.82 -10.79 23.98
CA TYR A 471 20.40 -11.17 22.63
C TYR A 471 21.36 -12.17 21.98
N GLU A 472 22.68 -11.95 22.07
CA GLU A 472 23.70 -12.85 21.52
C GLU A 472 23.71 -14.24 22.19
N ALA A 473 23.19 -14.35 23.41
CA ALA A 473 23.04 -15.64 24.09
C ALA A 473 21.75 -16.39 23.71
N ILE A 474 20.80 -15.73 23.05
CA ILE A 474 19.55 -16.33 22.60
C ILE A 474 19.79 -17.06 21.28
N GLN A 475 19.64 -18.40 21.29
CA GLN A 475 19.64 -19.22 20.07
C GLN A 475 18.18 -19.45 19.64
N GLY A 476 17.56 -18.43 19.06
CA GLY A 476 16.21 -18.49 18.53
C GLY A 476 16.16 -18.36 16.99
N PRO A 477 15.06 -18.69 16.35
CA PRO A 477 14.89 -18.39 14.93
C PRO A 477 14.94 -16.87 14.73
N GLU A 478 15.63 -16.44 13.68
CA GLU A 478 15.53 -15.03 13.24
C GLU A 478 14.09 -14.69 12.94
N GLY A 479 13.68 -13.48 13.31
CA GLY A 479 12.32 -13.00 13.09
C GLY A 479 12.01 -12.78 11.61
N GLY A 480 10.79 -13.08 11.25
CA GLY A 480 10.18 -12.56 10.02
C GLY A 480 9.70 -11.12 10.23
N ASN A 481 9.08 -10.54 9.21
CA ASN A 481 8.67 -9.12 9.19
C ASN A 481 7.73 -8.68 10.31
N GLU A 482 7.11 -9.58 11.08
CA GLU A 482 6.04 -9.22 12.04
C GLU A 482 6.13 -9.99 13.35
N GLU A 483 6.98 -11.00 13.46
CA GLU A 483 7.16 -11.78 14.69
C GLU A 483 8.57 -12.36 14.81
N GLY A 484 9.05 -12.46 16.03
CA GLY A 484 10.30 -13.15 16.39
C GLY A 484 11.40 -12.23 16.88
N TYR A 485 12.64 -12.76 16.83
CA TYR A 485 13.84 -12.06 17.26
C TYR A 485 14.50 -11.36 16.08
N SER A 486 14.94 -10.12 16.26
CA SER A 486 15.66 -9.38 15.23
C SER A 486 16.89 -8.68 15.81
N PRO A 487 18.05 -8.73 15.11
CA PRO A 487 19.32 -8.37 15.70
C PRO A 487 19.53 -6.86 15.84
N GLN A 488 18.97 -6.01 14.96
CA GLN A 488 19.35 -4.60 14.87
C GLN A 488 20.86 -4.40 15.01
N GLU A 489 21.65 -5.06 14.13
CA GLU A 489 23.10 -5.06 14.21
C GLU A 489 23.69 -3.65 14.25
N GLY A 490 24.59 -3.39 15.21
CA GLY A 490 25.12 -2.06 15.48
C GLY A 490 24.39 -1.31 16.57
N SER A 491 23.18 -1.72 16.98
CA SER A 491 22.45 -1.18 18.12
C SER A 491 22.85 -1.87 19.43
N PRO A 492 22.78 -1.22 20.60
CA PRO A 492 22.96 -1.87 21.90
C PRO A 492 21.85 -2.87 22.24
N TYR A 493 20.77 -2.91 21.46
CA TYR A 493 19.64 -3.80 21.66
C TYR A 493 19.33 -4.62 20.40
N GLY A 494 19.01 -5.90 20.58
CA GLY A 494 18.12 -6.63 19.69
C GLY A 494 16.67 -6.49 20.15
N ILE A 495 15.74 -7.06 19.42
CA ILE A 495 14.32 -7.02 19.77
C ILE A 495 13.68 -8.41 19.76
N HIS A 496 12.56 -8.51 20.47
CA HIS A 496 11.61 -9.59 20.34
C HIS A 496 10.22 -8.99 20.13
N LEU A 497 9.57 -9.35 19.04
CA LEU A 497 8.23 -8.89 18.67
C LEU A 497 7.29 -10.08 18.53
N THR A 498 6.11 -10.00 19.15
CA THR A 498 5.04 -11.03 19.03
C THR A 498 3.67 -10.36 19.09
N ASP A 499 2.66 -11.02 18.59
CA ASP A 499 1.29 -10.64 18.89
C ASP A 499 0.98 -10.86 20.37
N TRP A 500 0.27 -9.92 21.01
CA TRP A 500 -0.19 -10.09 22.38
C TRP A 500 -1.28 -11.14 22.46
N SER A 501 -0.86 -12.40 22.55
CA SER A 501 -1.73 -13.59 22.54
C SER A 501 -1.51 -14.43 23.79
N ASN A 502 -2.54 -15.16 24.19
CA ASN A 502 -2.39 -16.13 25.26
C ASN A 502 -1.72 -17.43 24.78
N TRP A 503 -1.36 -18.33 25.71
CA TRP A 503 -0.69 -19.60 25.43
C TRP A 503 -1.47 -20.53 24.48
N MET A 504 -2.77 -20.24 24.23
CA MET A 504 -3.59 -20.95 23.24
C MET A 504 -3.55 -20.27 21.85
N GLY A 505 -2.79 -19.17 21.67
CA GLY A 505 -2.74 -18.39 20.44
C GLY A 505 -4.01 -17.56 20.18
N MET A 506 -4.79 -17.26 21.21
CA MET A 506 -5.93 -16.36 21.08
C MET A 506 -5.49 -14.92 21.38
N PRO A 507 -5.93 -13.94 20.59
CA PRO A 507 -5.67 -12.51 20.89
C PRO A 507 -6.15 -12.15 22.29
N CYS A 508 -5.32 -11.42 23.05
CA CYS A 508 -5.68 -10.95 24.38
C CYS A 508 -6.58 -9.71 24.39
N TRP A 509 -6.74 -9.03 23.25
CA TRP A 509 -7.57 -7.82 23.12
C TRP A 509 -8.94 -8.10 22.49
N GLU A 510 -9.92 -7.28 22.86
CA GLU A 510 -11.30 -7.42 22.38
C GLU A 510 -11.44 -7.11 20.87
N PRO A 511 -12.28 -7.88 20.13
CA PRO A 511 -12.66 -7.52 18.76
C PRO A 511 -13.48 -6.19 18.72
N PRO A 512 -13.63 -5.55 17.52
CA PRO A 512 -13.31 -6.10 16.21
C PRO A 512 -11.81 -6.09 15.93
N PHE A 513 -11.30 -7.11 15.21
CA PHE A 513 -9.90 -7.22 14.81
C PHE A 513 -9.59 -6.46 13.50
N GLY A 514 -10.62 -6.08 12.79
CA GLY A 514 -10.53 -5.21 11.63
C GLY A 514 -11.87 -4.58 11.30
N THR A 515 -11.80 -3.42 10.64
CA THR A 515 -12.97 -2.58 10.30
C THR A 515 -12.90 -2.07 8.87
N PHE A 516 -14.05 -1.63 8.34
CA PHE A 516 -14.18 -0.85 7.12
C PHE A 516 -14.94 0.43 7.42
N SER A 517 -14.41 1.56 6.98
CA SER A 517 -14.92 2.90 7.32
C SER A 517 -15.06 3.78 6.09
N ALA A 518 -15.96 4.75 6.15
CA ALA A 518 -16.05 5.85 5.19
C ALA A 518 -16.05 7.20 5.88
N TYR A 519 -15.48 8.21 5.17
CA TYR A 519 -15.34 9.58 5.66
C TYR A 519 -15.71 10.58 4.57
N ASP A 520 -16.42 11.65 4.94
CA ASP A 520 -16.56 12.84 4.11
C ASP A 520 -15.34 13.75 4.33
N LEU A 521 -14.50 13.89 3.32
CA LEU A 521 -13.28 14.72 3.41
C LEU A 521 -13.55 16.22 3.38
N ASN A 522 -14.73 16.67 2.94
CA ASN A 522 -15.10 18.09 3.01
C ASN A 522 -15.30 18.55 4.46
N THR A 523 -15.84 17.65 5.28
CA THR A 523 -16.17 17.94 6.70
C THR A 523 -15.22 17.26 7.69
N GLY A 524 -14.57 16.17 7.30
CA GLY A 524 -13.80 15.29 8.18
C GLY A 524 -14.68 14.33 9.00
N GLU A 525 -16.00 14.27 8.71
CA GLU A 525 -16.93 13.40 9.43
C GLU A 525 -16.74 11.93 9.02
N ARG A 526 -16.71 11.02 10.01
CA ARG A 526 -16.78 9.58 9.76
C ARG A 526 -18.24 9.19 9.53
N LEU A 527 -18.57 8.78 8.30
CA LEU A 527 -19.93 8.43 7.90
C LEU A 527 -20.38 7.10 8.54
N TYR A 528 -19.50 6.11 8.57
CA TYR A 528 -19.71 4.85 9.26
C TYR A 528 -18.38 4.13 9.54
N GLU A 529 -18.44 3.15 10.45
CA GLU A 529 -17.40 2.14 10.69
C GLU A 529 -18.08 0.82 11.03
N THR A 530 -17.71 -0.26 10.34
CA THR A 530 -18.27 -1.59 10.50
C THR A 530 -17.17 -2.63 10.66
N PRO A 531 -17.37 -3.72 11.44
CA PRO A 531 -16.46 -4.86 11.41
C PRO A 531 -16.33 -5.42 9.99
N PHE A 532 -15.11 -5.79 9.58
CA PHE A 532 -14.82 -6.30 8.24
C PHE A 532 -14.14 -7.67 8.28
N GLY A 533 -14.64 -8.61 7.44
CA GLY A 533 -14.12 -9.96 7.34
C GLY A 533 -14.48 -10.85 8.55
N ARG A 534 -13.84 -12.01 8.62
CA ARG A 534 -13.97 -12.95 9.75
C ARG A 534 -12.59 -13.47 10.15
N SER A 535 -12.25 -13.34 11.40
CA SER A 535 -11.05 -13.96 11.96
C SER A 535 -11.18 -15.48 11.98
N GLN A 536 -10.07 -16.16 11.74
CA GLN A 536 -9.96 -17.60 11.93
C GLN A 536 -9.15 -17.85 13.22
N LEU A 537 -9.79 -18.47 14.20
CA LEU A 537 -9.16 -18.85 15.46
C LEU A 537 -9.09 -20.38 15.54
N GLN A 538 -7.88 -20.93 15.61
CA GLN A 538 -7.64 -22.39 15.70
C GLN A 538 -8.43 -23.22 14.67
N GLY A 539 -8.52 -22.72 13.43
CA GLY A 539 -9.21 -23.40 12.33
C GLY A 539 -10.72 -23.14 12.26
N PHE A 540 -11.29 -22.39 13.20
CA PHE A 540 -12.72 -22.05 13.20
C PHE A 540 -12.92 -20.58 12.85
N TYR A 541 -13.86 -20.29 11.94
CA TYR A 541 -14.27 -18.92 11.66
C TYR A 541 -15.06 -18.33 12.82
N GLY A 542 -14.63 -17.14 13.26
CA GLY A 542 -15.32 -16.36 14.27
C GLY A 542 -16.61 -15.71 13.79
N LEU A 543 -17.24 -14.96 14.68
CA LEU A 543 -18.43 -14.17 14.34
C LEU A 543 -18.06 -13.03 13.39
N ALA A 544 -18.98 -12.64 12.50
CA ALA A 544 -18.77 -11.49 11.61
C ALA A 544 -18.52 -10.18 12.39
N SER A 545 -19.10 -10.05 13.59
CA SER A 545 -18.87 -8.90 14.48
C SER A 545 -17.44 -8.81 15.05
N TRP A 546 -16.64 -9.89 14.94
CA TRP A 546 -15.25 -9.86 15.38
C TRP A 546 -14.32 -9.24 14.34
N GLY A 547 -14.75 -9.16 13.07
CA GLY A 547 -13.88 -8.70 12.00
C GLY A 547 -12.67 -9.61 11.80
N SER A 548 -11.75 -9.15 11.00
CA SER A 548 -10.46 -9.81 10.70
C SER A 548 -9.39 -8.76 10.54
N PRO A 549 -8.14 -9.01 10.96
CA PRO A 549 -7.03 -8.22 10.46
C PRO A 549 -7.06 -8.14 8.94
N THR A 550 -6.60 -7.03 8.39
CA THR A 550 -6.70 -6.73 6.96
C THR A 550 -5.38 -6.22 6.41
N LEU A 551 -5.04 -6.67 5.20
CA LEU A 551 -3.97 -6.09 4.38
C LEU A 551 -4.50 -5.93 2.95
N GLY A 552 -3.88 -5.05 2.15
CA GLY A 552 -4.46 -4.65 0.87
C GLY A 552 -5.46 -3.51 1.06
N GLY A 553 -6.16 -3.12 0.01
CA GLY A 553 -7.05 -1.95 0.05
C GLY A 553 -8.28 -2.09 -0.84
N PRO A 554 -9.27 -1.19 -0.65
CA PRO A 554 -10.47 -1.16 -1.45
C PRO A 554 -10.25 -0.51 -2.82
N VAL A 555 -11.10 -0.87 -3.77
CA VAL A 555 -11.34 -0.15 -5.01
C VAL A 555 -12.82 0.22 -5.06
N VAL A 556 -13.12 1.47 -5.40
CA VAL A 556 -14.50 1.98 -5.42
C VAL A 556 -14.93 2.28 -6.85
N THR A 557 -16.19 1.95 -7.18
CA THR A 557 -16.75 2.17 -8.50
C THR A 557 -17.73 3.34 -8.53
N ALA A 558 -17.88 3.96 -9.69
CA ALA A 558 -18.91 4.97 -9.94
C ALA A 558 -20.34 4.43 -9.74
N GLY A 559 -20.52 3.12 -9.81
CA GLY A 559 -21.78 2.43 -9.50
C GLY A 559 -22.11 2.37 -8.01
N GLY A 560 -21.19 2.73 -7.12
CA GLY A 560 -21.42 2.78 -5.67
C GLY A 560 -21.12 1.48 -4.92
N VAL A 561 -20.15 0.72 -5.40
CA VAL A 561 -19.69 -0.53 -4.80
C VAL A 561 -18.19 -0.44 -4.52
N ALA A 562 -17.77 -0.94 -3.36
CA ALA A 562 -16.37 -1.13 -3.03
C ALA A 562 -16.00 -2.62 -3.15
N PHE A 563 -14.91 -2.92 -3.87
CA PHE A 563 -14.36 -4.27 -4.01
C PHE A 563 -13.09 -4.40 -3.19
N LEU A 564 -12.96 -5.48 -2.42
CA LEU A 564 -11.73 -5.82 -1.69
C LEU A 564 -11.72 -7.29 -1.27
N GLY A 565 -10.50 -7.85 -1.17
CA GLY A 565 -10.26 -9.14 -0.51
C GLY A 565 -9.80 -8.90 0.93
N ALA A 566 -8.57 -8.50 1.11
CA ALA A 566 -7.95 -7.95 2.32
C ALA A 566 -8.03 -8.78 3.61
N SER A 567 -9.10 -9.52 3.87
CA SER A 567 -9.33 -10.24 5.14
C SER A 567 -8.81 -11.69 5.11
N MET A 568 -8.59 -12.25 6.30
CA MET A 568 -7.99 -13.58 6.48
C MET A 568 -8.93 -14.76 6.21
N ASP A 569 -10.17 -14.52 5.80
CA ASP A 569 -11.17 -15.56 5.57
C ASP A 569 -11.27 -16.06 4.13
N SER A 570 -10.25 -15.75 3.30
CA SER A 570 -10.14 -16.19 1.90
C SER A 570 -11.39 -15.85 1.07
N ARG A 571 -11.93 -14.63 1.27
CA ARG A 571 -13.07 -14.15 0.50
C ARG A 571 -12.76 -12.81 -0.18
N VAL A 572 -13.17 -12.70 -1.42
CA VAL A 572 -13.33 -11.42 -2.12
C VAL A 572 -14.75 -10.93 -1.95
N ARG A 573 -14.95 -9.61 -1.89
CA ARG A 573 -16.23 -9.00 -1.52
C ARG A 573 -16.59 -7.79 -2.35
N ALA A 574 -17.89 -7.57 -2.48
CA ALA A 574 -18.50 -6.33 -2.91
C ALA A 574 -19.28 -5.72 -1.72
N LEU A 575 -18.99 -4.48 -1.36
CA LEU A 575 -19.63 -3.74 -0.28
C LEU A 575 -20.41 -2.53 -0.81
N ASP A 576 -21.56 -2.23 -0.21
CA ASP A 576 -22.27 -0.97 -0.43
C ASP A 576 -21.47 0.19 0.18
N VAL A 577 -21.01 1.13 -0.66
CA VAL A 577 -20.21 2.29 -0.22
C VAL A 577 -20.94 3.22 0.75
N ARG A 578 -22.29 3.19 0.80
CA ARG A 578 -23.10 4.02 1.69
C ARG A 578 -23.18 3.50 3.11
N SER A 579 -22.88 2.23 3.33
CA SER A 579 -23.10 1.56 4.63
C SER A 579 -22.02 0.58 5.05
N GLY A 580 -21.09 0.21 4.18
CA GLY A 580 -20.12 -0.86 4.41
C GLY A 580 -20.72 -2.27 4.46
N ARG A 581 -22.00 -2.43 4.12
CA ARG A 581 -22.70 -3.72 4.14
C ARG A 581 -22.20 -4.61 2.99
N GLU A 582 -21.87 -5.88 3.30
CA GLU A 582 -21.56 -6.89 2.30
C GLU A 582 -22.78 -7.16 1.42
N LEU A 583 -22.61 -7.02 0.10
CA LEU A 583 -23.62 -7.26 -0.92
C LEU A 583 -23.43 -8.63 -1.58
N TRP A 584 -22.16 -8.99 -1.79
CA TRP A 584 -21.77 -10.22 -2.45
C TRP A 584 -20.39 -10.64 -1.93
N SER A 585 -20.12 -11.94 -1.93
CA SER A 585 -18.79 -12.49 -1.67
C SER A 585 -18.59 -13.84 -2.33
N ASP A 586 -17.34 -14.15 -2.70
CA ASP A 586 -16.94 -15.46 -3.19
C ASP A 586 -15.74 -15.98 -2.42
N LEU A 587 -15.65 -17.32 -2.29
CA LEU A 587 -14.54 -18.00 -1.64
C LEU A 587 -13.42 -18.21 -2.67
N VAL A 588 -12.22 -17.83 -2.30
CA VAL A 588 -10.99 -18.02 -3.09
C VAL A 588 -10.00 -18.88 -2.31
N ASP A 589 -8.92 -19.31 -2.95
CA ASP A 589 -8.02 -20.32 -2.38
C ASP A 589 -7.22 -19.84 -1.17
N ALA A 590 -6.94 -18.54 -1.10
CA ALA A 590 -6.19 -17.92 -0.01
C ALA A 590 -6.69 -16.48 0.23
N PRO A 591 -6.25 -15.77 1.28
CA PRO A 591 -6.51 -14.35 1.43
C PRO A 591 -6.04 -13.54 0.22
N ALA A 592 -6.92 -12.74 -0.37
CA ALA A 592 -6.60 -11.85 -1.49
C ALA A 592 -6.16 -10.48 -0.95
N VAL A 593 -4.90 -10.36 -0.57
CA VAL A 593 -4.33 -9.12 0.00
C VAL A 593 -3.91 -8.11 -1.06
N SER A 594 -4.02 -8.46 -2.34
CA SER A 594 -3.84 -7.53 -3.47
C SER A 594 -4.96 -6.48 -3.52
N ILE A 595 -4.70 -5.39 -4.23
CA ILE A 595 -5.73 -4.43 -4.64
C ILE A 595 -6.33 -4.98 -5.94
N PRO A 596 -7.67 -5.10 -6.10
CA PRO A 596 -8.25 -5.55 -7.35
C PRO A 596 -8.11 -4.50 -8.45
N ALA A 597 -8.12 -4.94 -9.71
CA ALA A 597 -8.30 -4.07 -10.85
C ALA A 597 -9.77 -4.07 -11.28
N VAL A 598 -10.33 -2.88 -11.60
CA VAL A 598 -11.71 -2.74 -12.09
C VAL A 598 -11.70 -1.93 -13.38
N PHE A 599 -12.02 -2.58 -14.49
CA PHE A 599 -11.90 -2.00 -15.81
C PHE A 599 -13.02 -2.46 -16.76
N THR A 600 -13.12 -1.81 -17.94
CA THR A 600 -14.05 -2.17 -19.00
C THR A 600 -13.25 -2.68 -20.21
N HIS A 601 -13.52 -3.88 -20.68
CA HIS A 601 -12.98 -4.45 -21.92
C HIS A 601 -14.13 -4.84 -22.85
N GLU A 602 -14.12 -4.34 -24.10
CA GLU A 602 -15.16 -4.57 -25.12
C GLU A 602 -16.60 -4.36 -24.62
N GLY A 603 -16.79 -3.37 -23.74
CA GLY A 603 -18.10 -3.01 -23.18
C GLY A 603 -18.57 -3.92 -22.04
N VAL A 604 -17.73 -4.83 -21.55
CA VAL A 604 -17.97 -5.68 -20.38
C VAL A 604 -17.08 -5.21 -19.24
N ASP A 605 -17.67 -5.05 -18.05
CA ASP A 605 -16.94 -4.64 -16.85
C ASP A 605 -16.41 -5.85 -16.09
N TYR A 606 -15.13 -5.80 -15.73
CA TYR A 606 -14.40 -6.85 -15.02
C TYR A 606 -13.85 -6.37 -13.70
N VAL A 607 -13.84 -7.28 -12.71
CA VAL A 607 -13.13 -7.13 -11.43
C VAL A 607 -12.15 -8.28 -11.32
N VAL A 608 -10.84 -7.99 -11.27
CA VAL A 608 -9.78 -9.00 -11.28
C VAL A 608 -8.99 -8.94 -9.98
N PHE A 609 -8.86 -10.09 -9.30
CA PHE A 609 -8.07 -10.25 -8.08
C PHE A 609 -6.89 -11.19 -8.32
N ALA A 610 -5.72 -10.81 -7.82
CA ALA A 610 -4.63 -11.73 -7.57
C ALA A 610 -4.77 -12.27 -6.13
N VAL A 611 -4.76 -13.59 -5.98
CA VAL A 611 -5.02 -14.28 -4.72
C VAL A 611 -3.73 -14.97 -4.27
N GLY A 612 -2.91 -14.25 -3.51
CA GLY A 612 -1.55 -14.68 -3.15
C GLY A 612 -1.40 -15.26 -1.75
N GLY A 613 -2.36 -15.03 -0.87
CA GLY A 613 -2.23 -15.36 0.54
C GLY A 613 -1.57 -14.25 1.36
N ASN A 614 -1.35 -14.51 2.63
CA ASN A 614 -0.77 -13.56 3.56
C ASN A 614 0.14 -14.25 4.58
N SER A 615 1.45 -14.16 4.39
CA SER A 615 2.45 -14.73 5.30
C SER A 615 2.53 -14.02 6.65
N ILE A 616 2.13 -12.74 6.72
CA ILE A 616 2.21 -11.93 7.94
C ILE A 616 1.20 -12.39 8.99
N LEU A 617 -0.04 -12.64 8.55
CA LEU A 617 -1.15 -12.91 9.47
C LEU A 617 -1.57 -14.38 9.49
N LYS A 618 -1.25 -15.19 8.49
CA LYS A 618 -1.22 -16.66 8.45
C LYS A 618 -0.94 -17.21 7.07
N PRO A 619 -0.11 -18.26 6.97
CA PRO A 619 0.37 -18.79 5.72
C PRO A 619 -0.66 -19.71 5.05
N GLN A 620 -1.54 -19.17 4.26
CA GLN A 620 -2.15 -19.89 3.16
C GLN A 620 -1.77 -19.14 1.89
N VAL A 621 -0.87 -19.71 1.12
CA VAL A 621 -0.40 -19.11 -0.13
C VAL A 621 -1.13 -19.69 -1.33
N SER A 622 -1.22 -18.93 -2.41
CA SER A 622 -1.87 -19.33 -3.65
C SER A 622 -1.26 -18.61 -4.84
N ASP A 623 -1.51 -19.13 -6.02
CA ASP A 623 -1.14 -18.58 -7.32
C ASP A 623 -2.35 -18.22 -8.18
N GLN A 624 -3.52 -18.13 -7.56
CA GLN A 624 -4.79 -17.93 -8.25
C GLN A 624 -4.97 -16.49 -8.71
N VAL A 625 -5.43 -16.31 -9.93
CA VAL A 625 -6.04 -15.07 -10.44
C VAL A 625 -7.49 -15.35 -10.76
N VAL A 626 -8.40 -14.51 -10.33
CA VAL A 626 -9.82 -14.68 -10.57
C VAL A 626 -10.45 -13.40 -11.09
N ALA A 627 -11.19 -13.50 -12.17
CA ALA A 627 -11.96 -12.39 -12.74
C ALA A 627 -13.45 -12.61 -12.57
N TYR A 628 -14.16 -11.54 -12.29
CA TYR A 628 -15.61 -11.51 -12.17
C TYR A 628 -16.20 -10.52 -13.15
N ARG A 629 -17.41 -10.82 -13.63
CA ARG A 629 -18.27 -9.94 -14.44
C ARG A 629 -19.73 -10.15 -14.06
N LEU A 630 -20.60 -9.26 -14.49
CA LEU A 630 -22.05 -9.51 -14.37
C LEU A 630 -22.48 -10.65 -15.31
N ALA A 631 -23.34 -11.56 -14.81
CA ALA A 631 -23.98 -12.58 -15.64
C ALA A 631 -24.73 -11.93 -16.79
N GLN A 632 -24.58 -12.50 -18.00
CA GLN A 632 -25.21 -11.98 -19.23
C GLN A 632 -26.68 -12.39 -19.33
#